data_2b6ede92fb243d4ac4b858a0ffa65416
#
_entry.id   2b6ede92fb243d4ac4b858a0ffa65416
#
_cell.length_a   1.000
_cell.length_b   1.000
_cell.length_c   1.000
_cell.angle_alpha   90.00
_cell.angle_beta   90.00
_cell.angle_gamma   90.00
#
_symmetry.space_group_name_H-M   'P 1'
#
loop_
_entity.id
_entity.type
_entity.pdbx_description
1 polymer ?
#
loop_
_entity_poly.entity_id
_entity_poly.type
_entity_poly.pdbx_seq_one_letter_code
_entity_poly.pdbx_strand_id
1 'polypeptide(L)'
;MMPQLTDDFLLLCGDVIIDVNFNRFIAFHKAHKAWASLISHPNGHPYDSSLLVTEIMSPKEVGGMPEDTHRVIRWMNKEDERLYYKNRVNAGVEIISPELLKETMKNFTPRHPENPNKIDLDRDVLKPNIKSGKIYAYDTPEYVKDMGTPDRFHEAETDMLKGLVYARNLKNKQKAIFLDRDGTINKLAGFVTNPEQFE
;
A
#
# COMPACT_ATOMS: atom_id res chain seq x y z
N MET A 1 -25.24 -0.66 11.80
CA MET A 1 -23.91 -0.01 11.87
C MET A 1 -23.81 1.21 10.95
N MET A 2 -24.21 1.17 9.66
CA MET A 2 -24.16 2.32 8.73
C MET A 2 -24.75 3.65 9.24
N PRO A 3 -25.90 3.68 9.95
CA PRO A 3 -26.43 4.96 10.46
C PRO A 3 -25.58 5.63 11.53
N GLN A 4 -24.59 4.93 12.08
CA GLN A 4 -23.72 5.39 13.16
C GLN A 4 -22.38 5.94 12.64
N LEU A 5 -22.04 5.69 11.37
CA LEU A 5 -20.81 6.16 10.75
C LEU A 5 -21.06 7.50 10.06
N THR A 6 -20.64 8.58 10.68
CA THR A 6 -20.80 9.95 10.18
C THR A 6 -19.55 10.52 9.54
N ASP A 7 -18.38 9.99 9.93
CA ASP A 7 -17.07 10.49 9.54
C ASP A 7 -16.18 9.37 8.99
N ASP A 8 -15.07 9.77 8.36
CA ASP A 8 -14.02 8.85 7.96
C ASP A 8 -13.49 8.10 9.17
N PHE A 9 -13.23 6.81 9.00
CA PHE A 9 -12.71 5.97 10.07
C PHE A 9 -11.48 5.19 9.63
N LEU A 10 -10.61 4.92 10.59
CA LEU A 10 -9.43 4.08 10.42
C LEU A 10 -9.83 2.62 10.71
N LEU A 11 -9.51 1.74 9.77
CA LEU A 11 -9.62 0.30 9.90
C LEU A 11 -8.23 -0.32 9.94
N LEU A 12 -8.00 -1.24 10.87
CA LEU A 12 -6.73 -1.97 10.99
C LEU A 12 -7.00 -3.46 11.11
N CYS A 13 -6.27 -4.27 10.34
CA CYS A 13 -6.23 -5.71 10.52
C CYS A 13 -5.54 -6.06 11.85
N GLY A 14 -6.09 -7.05 12.55
CA GLY A 14 -5.63 -7.41 13.89
C GLY A 14 -4.31 -8.18 13.94
N ASP A 15 -3.77 -8.58 12.80
CA ASP A 15 -2.55 -9.36 12.63
C ASP A 15 -1.40 -8.56 12.00
N VAL A 16 -1.49 -7.23 12.00
CA VAL A 16 -0.46 -6.33 11.46
C VAL A 16 0.17 -5.50 12.58
N ILE A 17 1.49 -5.50 12.68
CA ILE A 17 2.24 -4.47 13.42
C ILE A 17 2.52 -3.31 12.48
N ILE A 18 2.17 -2.13 12.92
CA ILE A 18 2.36 -0.90 12.16
C ILE A 18 2.81 0.25 13.07
N ASP A 19 3.85 0.97 12.65
CA ASP A 19 4.27 2.23 13.27
C ASP A 19 4.52 3.27 12.17
N VAL A 20 3.49 4.02 11.83
CA VAL A 20 3.49 5.03 10.77
C VAL A 20 3.06 6.39 11.29
N ASN A 21 3.42 7.43 10.57
CA ASN A 21 2.93 8.78 10.85
C ASN A 21 1.48 8.94 10.37
N PHE A 22 0.51 8.53 11.19
CA PHE A 22 -0.91 8.64 10.86
C PHE A 22 -1.36 10.06 10.50
N ASN A 23 -0.73 11.11 11.03
CA ASN A 23 -1.08 12.48 10.66
C ASN A 23 -0.79 12.74 9.17
N ARG A 24 0.31 12.19 8.64
CA ARG A 24 0.61 12.28 7.19
C ARG A 24 -0.39 11.47 6.38
N PHE A 25 -0.74 10.29 6.84
CA PHE A 25 -1.72 9.43 6.17
C PHE A 25 -3.12 10.07 6.12
N ILE A 26 -3.57 10.66 7.24
CA ILE A 26 -4.84 11.40 7.30
C ILE A 26 -4.80 12.63 6.39
N ALA A 27 -3.68 13.38 6.39
CA ALA A 27 -3.52 14.53 5.50
C ALA A 27 -3.57 14.13 4.03
N PHE A 28 -2.93 13.01 3.66
CA PHE A 28 -3.01 12.43 2.32
C PHE A 28 -4.45 12.10 1.93
N HIS A 29 -5.18 11.39 2.78
CA HIS A 29 -6.59 11.02 2.54
C HIS A 29 -7.46 12.25 2.25
N LYS A 30 -7.33 13.27 3.09
CA LYS A 30 -8.09 14.53 2.96
C LYS A 30 -7.71 15.30 1.69
N ALA A 31 -6.41 15.38 1.36
CA ALA A 31 -5.92 16.08 0.18
C ALA A 31 -6.51 15.49 -1.11
N HIS A 32 -6.66 14.17 -1.19
CA HIS A 32 -7.22 13.47 -2.34
C HIS A 32 -8.75 13.40 -2.32
N LYS A 33 -9.42 13.85 -1.24
CA LYS A 33 -10.87 13.68 -1.04
C LYS A 33 -11.28 12.24 -1.32
N ALA A 34 -10.49 11.32 -0.80
CA ALA A 34 -10.59 9.90 -1.09
C ALA A 34 -11.84 9.28 -0.43
N TRP A 35 -12.40 8.26 -1.05
CA TRP A 35 -13.37 7.37 -0.39
C TRP A 35 -12.67 6.25 0.39
N ALA A 36 -11.50 5.83 -0.09
CA ALA A 36 -10.59 5.00 0.67
C ALA A 36 -9.14 5.39 0.39
N SER A 37 -8.32 5.38 1.43
CA SER A 37 -6.87 5.42 1.32
C SER A 37 -6.29 4.19 1.99
N LEU A 38 -5.42 3.49 1.27
CA LEU A 38 -4.84 2.21 1.66
C LEU A 38 -3.37 2.41 1.95
N ILE A 39 -2.88 2.00 3.11
CA ILE A 39 -1.43 1.94 3.31
C ILE A 39 -0.88 0.83 2.44
N SER A 40 0.14 1.15 1.66
CA SER A 40 0.87 0.20 0.83
C SER A 40 2.36 0.24 1.11
N HIS A 41 2.98 -0.93 1.05
CA HIS A 41 4.40 -1.10 1.32
C HIS A 41 4.97 -2.27 0.50
N PRO A 42 6.29 -2.28 0.23
CA PRO A 42 6.94 -3.46 -0.32
C PRO A 42 7.09 -4.54 0.76
N ASN A 43 6.90 -5.80 0.38
CA ASN A 43 7.20 -6.95 1.25
C ASN A 43 8.14 -7.95 0.59
N GLY A 44 8.60 -8.96 1.34
CA GLY A 44 9.51 -10.01 0.86
C GLY A 44 8.84 -11.11 0.02
N HIS A 45 7.50 -11.10 -0.08
CA HIS A 45 6.72 -12.14 -0.76
C HIS A 45 5.56 -11.55 -1.58
N PRO A 46 5.85 -10.64 -2.54
CA PRO A 46 4.79 -9.96 -3.30
C PRO A 46 4.01 -10.90 -4.23
N TYR A 47 4.56 -12.08 -4.54
CA TYR A 47 3.95 -13.07 -5.42
C TYR A 47 2.70 -13.75 -4.81
N ASP A 48 2.59 -13.82 -3.48
CA ASP A 48 1.45 -14.37 -2.75
C ASP A 48 0.56 -13.31 -2.08
N SER A 49 0.80 -12.04 -2.41
CA SER A 49 0.09 -10.89 -1.85
C SER A 49 -0.82 -10.22 -2.88
N SER A 50 -1.85 -9.53 -2.42
CA SER A 50 -2.63 -8.61 -3.25
C SER A 50 -1.83 -7.35 -3.53
N LEU A 51 -1.75 -6.94 -4.80
CA LEU A 51 -0.97 -5.80 -5.24
C LEU A 51 -1.86 -4.68 -5.79
N LEU A 52 -1.47 -3.45 -5.51
CA LEU A 52 -2.13 -2.24 -5.99
C LEU A 52 -1.36 -1.68 -7.18
N VAL A 53 -2.06 -1.41 -8.28
CA VAL A 53 -1.52 -0.69 -9.42
C VAL A 53 -2.12 0.71 -9.41
N THR A 54 -1.25 1.72 -9.42
CA THR A 54 -1.66 3.11 -9.47
C THR A 54 -1.47 3.70 -10.86
N GLU A 55 -2.17 4.78 -11.11
CA GLU A 55 -2.06 5.56 -12.33
C GLU A 55 -0.77 6.37 -12.35
N ILE A 56 -0.04 6.26 -13.45
CA ILE A 56 1.17 7.05 -13.72
C ILE A 56 0.86 8.02 -14.85
N MET A 57 0.95 9.31 -14.56
CA MET A 57 0.87 10.34 -15.60
C MET A 57 2.16 10.39 -16.41
N SER A 58 2.03 10.48 -17.71
CA SER A 58 3.18 10.49 -18.61
C SER A 58 3.90 11.86 -18.56
N PRO A 59 5.19 11.94 -18.97
CA PRO A 59 5.92 13.19 -19.09
C PRO A 59 5.23 14.23 -19.98
N LYS A 60 4.44 13.77 -20.97
CA LYS A 60 3.68 14.67 -21.85
C LYS A 60 2.53 15.37 -21.14
N GLU A 61 1.93 14.69 -20.15
CA GLU A 61 0.79 15.22 -19.38
C GLU A 61 1.24 16.18 -18.28
N VAL A 62 2.39 15.92 -17.65
CA VAL A 62 2.89 16.70 -16.51
C VAL A 62 4.02 17.66 -16.87
N GLY A 63 4.54 17.60 -18.09
CA GLY A 63 5.64 18.47 -18.54
C GLY A 63 7.00 18.19 -17.91
N GLY A 64 7.19 16.98 -17.37
CA GLY A 64 8.39 16.60 -16.62
C GLY A 64 8.59 15.10 -16.50
N MET A 65 9.05 14.62 -15.34
CA MET A 65 9.15 13.18 -15.07
C MET A 65 7.77 12.56 -14.90
N PRO A 66 7.61 11.24 -15.18
CA PRO A 66 6.37 10.55 -14.89
C PRO A 66 5.97 10.72 -13.41
N GLU A 67 4.72 11.05 -13.15
CA GLU A 67 4.19 11.28 -11.81
C GLU A 67 3.19 10.21 -11.43
N ASP A 68 3.37 9.60 -10.25
CA ASP A 68 2.41 8.67 -9.67
C ASP A 68 1.30 9.47 -8.98
N THR A 69 0.09 9.34 -9.48
CA THR A 69 -1.08 10.01 -8.88
C THR A 69 -1.55 9.35 -7.60
N HIS A 70 -0.97 8.20 -7.23
CA HIS A 70 -1.39 7.32 -6.14
C HIS A 70 -2.83 6.79 -6.28
N ARG A 71 -3.56 7.16 -7.32
CA ARG A 71 -4.90 6.65 -7.60
C ARG A 71 -4.83 5.19 -8.02
N VAL A 72 -5.52 4.33 -7.30
CA VAL A 72 -5.59 2.90 -7.63
C VAL A 72 -6.45 2.71 -8.86
N ILE A 73 -5.89 2.10 -9.90
CA ILE A 73 -6.57 1.79 -11.16
C ILE A 73 -6.79 0.30 -11.37
N ARG A 74 -6.03 -0.54 -10.67
CA ARG A 74 -6.17 -1.99 -10.73
C ARG A 74 -5.75 -2.63 -9.40
N TRP A 75 -6.46 -3.68 -9.04
CA TRP A 75 -6.13 -4.57 -7.93
C TRP A 75 -5.78 -5.95 -8.50
N MET A 76 -4.57 -6.42 -8.25
CA MET A 76 -4.13 -7.76 -8.66
C MET A 76 -4.20 -8.70 -7.47
N ASN A 77 -5.00 -9.76 -7.59
CA ASN A 77 -4.99 -10.82 -6.60
C ASN A 77 -3.80 -11.75 -6.84
N LYS A 78 -3.45 -12.56 -5.85
CA LYS A 78 -2.37 -13.54 -5.95
C LYS A 78 -2.60 -14.59 -7.05
N GLU A 79 -3.85 -14.85 -7.41
CA GLU A 79 -4.25 -15.79 -8.45
C GLU A 79 -4.18 -15.20 -9.87
N ASP A 80 -4.04 -13.87 -9.99
CA ASP A 80 -3.98 -13.19 -11.29
C ASP A 80 -2.62 -13.47 -11.95
N GLU A 81 -2.59 -13.64 -13.28
CA GLU A 81 -1.35 -13.72 -14.04
C GLU A 81 -0.57 -12.40 -13.96
N ARG A 82 0.73 -12.48 -13.61
CA ARG A 82 1.59 -11.34 -13.36
C ARG A 82 2.90 -11.46 -14.14
N LEU A 83 2.98 -10.81 -15.31
CA LEU A 83 4.23 -10.72 -16.08
C LEU A 83 5.20 -9.70 -15.44
N TYR A 84 4.68 -8.56 -14.99
CA TYR A 84 5.42 -7.50 -14.32
C TYR A 84 4.53 -6.78 -13.33
N TYR A 85 5.08 -6.43 -12.16
CA TYR A 85 4.36 -5.69 -11.13
C TYR A 85 5.31 -4.91 -10.22
N LYS A 86 4.85 -3.78 -9.68
CA LYS A 86 5.50 -3.11 -8.56
C LYS A 86 5.15 -3.85 -7.28
N ASN A 87 6.12 -3.97 -6.38
CA ASN A 87 5.91 -4.53 -5.04
C ASN A 87 5.19 -3.50 -4.16
N ARG A 88 3.89 -3.36 -4.39
CA ARG A 88 2.99 -2.44 -3.69
C ARG A 88 1.84 -3.25 -3.08
N VAL A 89 2.08 -3.77 -1.90
CA VAL A 89 1.17 -4.67 -1.18
C VAL A 89 0.21 -3.84 -0.32
N ASN A 90 -1.09 -4.18 -0.33
CA ASN A 90 -2.04 -3.64 0.64
C ASN A 90 -1.68 -4.12 2.05
N ALA A 91 -1.51 -3.18 2.98
CA ALA A 91 -1.09 -3.46 4.36
C ALA A 91 -2.23 -3.92 5.28
N GLY A 92 -3.49 -3.87 4.81
CA GLY A 92 -4.65 -4.11 5.69
C GLY A 92 -4.87 -2.97 6.69
N VAL A 93 -4.47 -1.76 6.33
CA VAL A 93 -4.69 -0.55 7.13
C VAL A 93 -5.22 0.55 6.21
N GLU A 94 -6.46 0.95 6.44
CA GLU A 94 -7.20 1.83 5.56
C GLU A 94 -7.91 2.96 6.31
N ILE A 95 -8.03 4.12 5.65
CA ILE A 95 -9.03 5.13 6.00
C ILE A 95 -10.18 4.97 5.01
N ILE A 96 -11.37 4.81 5.54
CA ILE A 96 -12.59 4.57 4.76
C ILE A 96 -13.61 5.65 5.08
N SER A 97 -14.18 6.26 4.02
CA SER A 97 -15.28 7.20 4.17
C SER A 97 -16.65 6.48 4.16
N PRO A 98 -17.65 7.03 4.86
CA PRO A 98 -19.02 6.52 4.77
C PRO A 98 -19.58 6.50 3.35
N GLU A 99 -19.10 7.38 2.47
CA GLU A 99 -19.49 7.47 1.06
C GLU A 99 -19.16 6.19 0.29
N LEU A 100 -17.99 5.59 0.53
CA LEU A 100 -17.63 4.31 -0.07
C LEU A 100 -18.65 3.23 0.29
N LEU A 101 -19.02 3.15 1.57
CA LEU A 101 -19.97 2.15 2.04
C LEU A 101 -21.37 2.39 1.47
N LYS A 102 -21.81 3.64 1.42
CA LYS A 102 -23.08 4.02 0.80
C LYS A 102 -23.12 3.66 -0.68
N GLU A 103 -22.05 3.91 -1.42
CA GLU A 103 -21.96 3.58 -2.85
C GLU A 103 -21.95 2.07 -3.07
N THR A 104 -21.18 1.35 -2.24
CA THR A 104 -21.17 -0.12 -2.28
C THR A 104 -22.57 -0.69 -2.08
N MET A 105 -23.29 -0.22 -1.08
CA MET A 105 -24.63 -0.75 -0.73
C MET A 105 -25.69 -0.52 -1.83
N LYS A 106 -25.54 0.51 -2.66
CA LYS A 106 -26.49 0.76 -3.78
C LYS A 106 -26.51 -0.39 -4.79
N ASN A 107 -25.35 -1.00 -5.05
CA ASN A 107 -25.16 -1.99 -6.10
C ASN A 107 -24.64 -3.33 -5.53
N PHE A 108 -24.77 -3.52 -4.23
CA PHE A 108 -24.23 -4.70 -3.58
C PHE A 108 -25.02 -5.96 -3.96
N THR A 109 -24.29 -6.91 -4.52
CA THR A 109 -24.82 -8.27 -4.74
C THR A 109 -23.93 -9.22 -3.93
N PRO A 110 -24.49 -9.96 -2.96
CA PRO A 110 -23.71 -10.91 -2.16
C PRO A 110 -22.99 -11.93 -3.05
N ARG A 111 -21.68 -12.03 -2.89
CA ARG A 111 -20.86 -13.03 -3.58
C ARG A 111 -21.15 -14.46 -3.05
N HIS A 112 -21.71 -14.54 -1.87
CA HIS A 112 -22.12 -15.76 -1.19
C HIS A 112 -23.63 -15.71 -0.90
N PRO A 113 -24.51 -16.06 -1.88
CA PRO A 113 -25.97 -16.02 -1.68
C PRO A 113 -26.43 -16.88 -0.51
N GLU A 114 -25.72 -17.99 -0.23
CA GLU A 114 -25.95 -18.90 0.89
C GLU A 114 -25.61 -18.26 2.26
N ASN A 115 -24.76 -17.25 2.27
CA ASN A 115 -24.41 -16.47 3.46
C ASN A 115 -24.21 -15.00 3.09
N PRO A 116 -25.28 -14.23 2.91
CA PRO A 116 -25.20 -12.84 2.44
C PRO A 116 -24.49 -11.88 3.40
N ASN A 117 -24.28 -12.29 4.65
CA ASN A 117 -23.51 -11.52 5.64
C ASN A 117 -22.01 -11.77 5.57
N LYS A 118 -21.54 -12.70 4.75
CA LYS A 118 -20.13 -12.95 4.52
C LYS A 118 -19.60 -11.92 3.49
N ILE A 119 -19.12 -10.80 4.01
CA ILE A 119 -18.58 -9.70 3.21
C ILE A 119 -17.06 -9.63 3.41
N ASP A 120 -16.34 -9.59 2.30
CA ASP A 120 -14.90 -9.42 2.25
C ASP A 120 -14.59 -7.96 1.83
N LEU A 121 -13.83 -7.24 2.66
CA LEU A 121 -13.56 -5.82 2.43
C LEU A 121 -12.91 -5.57 1.06
N ASP A 122 -11.87 -6.35 0.74
CA ASP A 122 -11.13 -6.16 -0.49
C ASP A 122 -11.98 -6.48 -1.73
N ARG A 123 -12.63 -7.65 -1.71
CA ARG A 123 -13.32 -8.21 -2.88
C ARG A 123 -14.71 -7.62 -3.11
N ASP A 124 -15.40 -7.28 -2.03
CA ASP A 124 -16.80 -6.89 -2.08
C ASP A 124 -17.01 -5.37 -1.92
N VAL A 125 -16.02 -4.66 -1.33
CA VAL A 125 -16.11 -3.22 -1.07
C VAL A 125 -15.08 -2.43 -1.87
N LEU A 126 -13.78 -2.67 -1.65
CA LEU A 126 -12.73 -1.84 -2.24
C LEU A 126 -12.59 -2.06 -3.74
N LYS A 127 -12.37 -3.30 -4.18
CA LYS A 127 -12.14 -3.63 -5.60
C LYS A 127 -13.27 -3.21 -6.55
N PRO A 128 -14.56 -3.42 -6.25
CA PRO A 128 -15.64 -2.95 -7.12
C PRO A 128 -15.70 -1.43 -7.28
N ASN A 129 -15.22 -0.68 -6.28
CA ASN A 129 -15.25 0.77 -6.25
C ASN A 129 -13.99 1.44 -6.81
N ILE A 130 -12.99 0.70 -7.29
CA ILE A 130 -11.80 1.28 -7.97
C ILE A 130 -12.21 2.19 -9.14
N LYS A 131 -13.24 1.79 -9.90
CA LYS A 131 -13.78 2.57 -11.01
C LYS A 131 -14.31 3.95 -10.63
N SER A 132 -14.57 4.23 -9.36
CA SER A 132 -14.95 5.55 -8.87
C SER A 132 -13.82 6.59 -9.01
N GLY A 133 -12.57 6.14 -9.13
CA GLY A 133 -11.38 7.01 -9.10
C GLY A 133 -11.13 7.66 -7.74
N LYS A 134 -11.72 7.13 -6.65
CA LYS A 134 -11.64 7.68 -5.29
C LYS A 134 -10.90 6.78 -4.30
N ILE A 135 -10.20 5.76 -4.79
CA ILE A 135 -9.36 4.87 -3.98
C ILE A 135 -7.90 5.17 -4.27
N TYR A 136 -7.12 5.41 -3.22
CA TYR A 136 -5.73 5.83 -3.32
C TYR A 136 -4.82 4.94 -2.47
N ALA A 137 -3.60 4.70 -2.96
CA ALA A 137 -2.54 3.99 -2.25
C ALA A 137 -1.57 5.00 -1.63
N TYR A 138 -1.39 4.93 -0.32
CA TYR A 138 -0.39 5.70 0.41
C TYR A 138 0.86 4.85 0.59
N ASP A 139 1.84 5.05 -0.27
CA ASP A 139 3.12 4.37 -0.18
C ASP A 139 3.92 4.89 1.01
N THR A 140 4.37 3.99 1.86
CA THR A 140 5.23 4.37 2.99
C THR A 140 6.42 3.43 3.15
N PRO A 141 7.63 3.98 3.45
CA PRO A 141 8.79 3.20 3.87
C PRO A 141 8.77 2.88 5.37
N GLU A 142 7.76 3.34 6.09
CA GLU A 142 7.62 3.15 7.53
C GLU A 142 7.38 1.67 7.86
N TYR A 143 7.40 1.34 9.15
CA TYR A 143 7.32 -0.06 9.54
C TYR A 143 5.89 -0.60 9.43
N VAL A 144 5.75 -1.62 8.60
CA VAL A 144 4.53 -2.42 8.45
C VAL A 144 4.93 -3.88 8.32
N LYS A 145 4.36 -4.74 9.14
CA LYS A 145 4.63 -6.19 9.09
C LYS A 145 3.41 -7.01 9.49
N ASP A 146 3.05 -7.93 8.62
CA ASP A 146 2.09 -8.99 8.90
C ASP A 146 2.69 -10.01 9.86
N MET A 147 1.93 -10.40 10.89
CA MET A 147 2.31 -11.37 11.92
C MET A 147 1.54 -12.68 11.82
N GLY A 148 0.95 -13.00 10.71
CA GLY A 148 0.10 -14.16 10.51
C GLY A 148 0.77 -15.53 10.63
N THR A 149 2.10 -15.57 10.88
CA THR A 149 2.85 -16.81 11.17
C THR A 149 3.79 -16.62 12.36
N PRO A 150 4.12 -17.71 13.10
CA PRO A 150 5.07 -17.63 14.22
C PRO A 150 6.42 -17.00 13.85
N ASP A 151 6.96 -17.32 12.68
CA ASP A 151 8.24 -16.77 12.22
C ASP A 151 8.15 -15.25 12.01
N ARG A 152 7.10 -14.75 11.36
CA ARG A 152 6.87 -13.32 11.16
C ARG A 152 6.65 -12.58 12.49
N PHE A 153 5.99 -13.23 13.45
CA PHE A 153 5.83 -12.69 14.79
C PHE A 153 7.19 -12.53 15.49
N HIS A 154 8.05 -13.55 15.47
CA HIS A 154 9.39 -13.48 16.07
C HIS A 154 10.31 -12.48 15.36
N GLU A 155 10.17 -12.33 14.03
CA GLU A 155 10.89 -11.29 13.31
C GLU A 155 10.42 -9.89 13.76
N ALA A 156 9.10 -9.67 13.90
CA ALA A 156 8.57 -8.40 14.36
C ALA A 156 9.03 -8.07 15.79
N GLU A 157 9.03 -9.05 16.69
CA GLU A 157 9.59 -8.92 18.05
C GLU A 157 11.07 -8.52 18.01
N THR A 158 11.86 -9.19 17.17
CA THR A 158 13.28 -8.87 16.97
C THR A 158 13.47 -7.45 16.46
N ASP A 159 12.68 -7.01 15.49
CA ASP A 159 12.72 -5.66 14.92
C ASP A 159 12.35 -4.60 15.96
N MET A 160 11.38 -4.89 16.83
CA MET A 160 11.02 -4.02 17.94
C MET A 160 12.18 -3.88 18.94
N LEU A 161 12.78 -4.99 19.35
CA LEU A 161 13.90 -4.99 20.30
C LEU A 161 15.14 -4.27 19.74
N LYS A 162 15.36 -4.33 18.43
CA LYS A 162 16.43 -3.59 17.73
C LYS A 162 16.11 -2.11 17.51
N GLY A 163 14.91 -1.66 17.86
CA GLY A 163 14.46 -0.29 17.65
C GLY A 163 14.15 0.07 16.18
N LEU A 164 14.09 -0.90 15.27
CA LEU A 164 13.84 -0.66 13.84
C LEU A 164 12.43 -0.12 13.59
N VAL A 165 11.45 -0.58 14.35
CA VAL A 165 10.06 -0.11 14.27
C VAL A 165 10.02 1.41 14.48
N TYR A 166 10.55 1.87 15.62
CA TYR A 166 10.62 3.30 15.94
C TYR A 166 11.48 4.09 14.97
N ALA A 167 12.64 3.55 14.55
CA ALA A 167 13.58 4.24 13.68
C ALA A 167 13.00 4.55 12.29
N ARG A 168 12.06 3.74 11.79
CA ARG A 168 11.43 3.95 10.48
C ARG A 168 10.27 4.93 10.48
N ASN A 169 9.73 5.30 11.65
CA ASN A 169 8.60 6.24 11.71
C ASN A 169 9.03 7.63 11.24
N LEU A 170 8.33 8.19 10.25
CA LEU A 170 8.65 9.48 9.62
C LEU A 170 8.42 10.71 10.52
N LYS A 171 7.91 10.54 11.74
CA LYS A 171 7.97 11.58 12.79
C LYS A 171 9.38 11.80 13.29
N ASN A 172 10.24 10.78 13.18
CA ASN A 172 11.61 10.81 13.65
C ASN A 172 12.53 11.31 12.55
N LYS A 173 13.64 11.97 12.93
CA LYS A 173 14.67 12.36 11.96
C LYS A 173 15.29 11.12 11.35
N GLN A 174 15.23 11.02 10.04
CA GLN A 174 15.84 9.93 9.30
C GLN A 174 17.31 10.22 9.04
N LYS A 175 18.14 9.17 9.09
CA LYS A 175 19.54 9.24 8.63
C LYS A 175 19.56 8.82 7.17
N ALA A 176 20.30 9.57 6.34
CA ALA A 176 20.48 9.26 4.92
C ALA A 176 21.97 9.18 4.61
N ILE A 177 22.33 8.22 3.77
CA ILE A 177 23.67 8.12 3.17
C ILE A 177 23.46 8.24 1.66
N PHE A 178 24.16 9.17 1.04
CA PHE A 178 24.19 9.32 -0.41
C PHE A 178 25.49 8.70 -0.91
N LEU A 179 25.38 7.67 -1.75
CA LEU A 179 26.52 6.96 -2.31
C LEU A 179 26.49 7.14 -3.82
N ASP A 180 27.66 7.43 -4.40
CA ASP A 180 27.85 7.28 -5.83
C ASP A 180 27.85 5.78 -6.18
N ARG A 181 27.39 5.45 -7.35
CA ARG A 181 27.32 4.05 -7.78
C ARG A 181 28.65 3.59 -8.42
N ASP A 182 29.10 4.33 -9.44
CA ASP A 182 30.19 3.89 -10.32
C ASP A 182 31.54 4.11 -9.65
N GLY A 183 32.25 3.03 -9.39
CA GLY A 183 33.52 3.05 -8.65
C GLY A 183 33.37 3.16 -7.12
N THR A 184 32.14 3.19 -6.58
CA THR A 184 31.86 3.26 -5.13
C THR A 184 31.10 2.00 -4.66
N ILE A 185 29.98 1.70 -5.30
CA ILE A 185 29.16 0.50 -4.99
C ILE A 185 29.60 -0.67 -5.89
N ASN A 186 29.85 -0.40 -7.16
CA ASN A 186 30.37 -1.37 -8.12
C ASN A 186 31.69 -0.88 -8.73
N LYS A 187 32.45 -1.80 -9.32
CA LYS A 187 33.68 -1.46 -10.04
C LYS A 187 33.40 -0.46 -11.16
N LEU A 188 34.36 0.46 -11.36
CA LEU A 188 34.26 1.43 -12.46
C LEU A 188 34.49 0.69 -13.79
N ALA A 189 33.42 0.48 -14.54
CA ALA A 189 33.44 -0.17 -15.85
C ALA A 189 32.95 0.75 -16.99
N GLY A 190 32.93 2.06 -16.77
CA GLY A 190 32.27 3.02 -17.66
C GLY A 190 30.74 2.98 -17.46
N PHE A 191 29.98 3.16 -18.54
CA PHE A 191 28.53 3.07 -18.43
C PHE A 191 28.09 1.60 -18.28
N VAL A 192 27.37 1.29 -17.21
CA VAL A 192 26.75 -0.02 -17.01
C VAL A 192 25.54 -0.13 -17.93
N THR A 193 25.62 -1.02 -18.92
CA THR A 193 24.59 -1.23 -19.94
C THR A 193 23.89 -2.58 -19.85
N ASN A 194 24.43 -3.51 -19.07
CA ASN A 194 23.80 -4.80 -18.79
C ASN A 194 24.07 -5.27 -17.35
N PRO A 195 23.26 -6.21 -16.81
CA PRO A 195 23.39 -6.70 -15.45
C PRO A 195 24.73 -7.37 -15.12
N GLU A 196 25.41 -7.96 -16.13
CA GLU A 196 26.67 -8.71 -15.96
C GLU A 196 27.85 -7.76 -15.63
N GLN A 197 27.71 -6.47 -15.93
CA GLN A 197 28.69 -5.43 -15.61
C GLN A 197 28.54 -4.89 -14.19
N PHE A 198 27.55 -5.35 -13.45
CA PHE A 198 27.29 -4.93 -12.07
C PHE A 198 27.99 -5.90 -11.12
N GLU A 199 29.23 -5.58 -10.69
CA GLU A 199 30.06 -6.34 -9.76
C GLU A 199 30.31 -5.57 -8.45
#